data_093fce10d5003ce2fdffc82f01e5dc81
#
_entry.id   093fce10d5003ce2fdffc82f01e5dc81
#
_cell.length_a   1.000
_cell.length_b   1.000
_cell.length_c   1.000
_cell.angle_alpha   90.00
_cell.angle_beta   90.00
_cell.angle_gamma   90.00
#
_symmetry.space_group_name_H-M   'P 1'
#
loop_
_entity.id
_entity.type
_entity.pdbx_description
1 polymer ?
#
loop_
_entity_poly.entity_id
_entity_poly.type
_entity_poly.pdbx_seq_one_letter_code
_entity_poly.pdbx_strand_id
1 'polypeptide(L)'
;MPELTHLLERTLMIEAARPTVFRFFTDTARWAAWWGAGSAIDARPGGRVLIRYPNGVQALGEVLEIVEPERIVFTYGYESGKPIPPGGSRVTILLEAVETGTRLHLTHAFTEADVRDQHIQGWRFQLSLFANLVADEINAGAPGLADAWFAAWSTGDGAERVRSLEAIAAPEVRFRDRYARIDGLVELNDHIAASLRFMPGVRLERKGAVRHCQHTLLADWVARGPDGTERMSGVNVFVLDARGRIASVTGFLNH
;
A
#
# COMPACT_ATOMS: atom_id res chain seq x y z
N MET A 1 5.33 -13.67 36.14
CA MET A 1 5.88 -13.90 34.78
C MET A 1 7.30 -13.37 34.78
N PRO A 2 8.27 -13.98 34.08
CA PRO A 2 9.61 -13.41 33.93
C PRO A 2 9.51 -12.02 33.31
N GLU A 3 10.45 -11.15 33.66
CA GLU A 3 10.46 -9.78 33.18
C GLU A 3 10.87 -9.71 31.69
N LEU A 4 10.12 -8.99 30.87
CA LEU A 4 10.35 -8.84 29.43
C LEU A 4 11.26 -7.62 29.21
N THR A 5 12.56 -7.80 29.32
CA THR A 5 13.56 -6.70 29.32
C THR A 5 14.23 -6.46 27.97
N HIS A 6 14.14 -7.39 27.03
CA HIS A 6 14.77 -7.28 25.71
C HIS A 6 13.75 -6.84 24.67
N LEU A 7 13.89 -5.61 24.15
CA LEU A 7 12.96 -5.00 23.22
C LEU A 7 13.47 -5.10 21.77
N LEU A 8 12.57 -5.45 20.86
CA LEU A 8 12.71 -5.25 19.43
C LEU A 8 11.74 -4.15 19.04
N GLU A 9 12.25 -3.09 18.44
CA GLU A 9 11.43 -1.94 18.03
C GLU A 9 11.52 -1.75 16.51
N ARG A 10 10.40 -1.40 15.90
CA ARG A 10 10.28 -1.06 14.48
C ARG A 10 9.31 0.09 14.31
N THR A 11 9.66 1.00 13.42
CA THR A 11 8.79 2.08 12.97
C THR A 11 8.60 1.96 11.47
N LEU A 12 7.36 2.11 11.01
CA LEU A 12 6.99 2.05 9.61
C LEU A 12 6.00 3.18 9.30
N MET A 13 6.21 3.87 8.17
CA MET A 13 5.25 4.79 7.60
C MET A 13 4.32 4.02 6.65
N ILE A 14 3.02 4.19 6.82
CA ILE A 14 1.98 3.58 6.00
C ILE A 14 1.11 4.70 5.45
N GLU A 15 1.09 4.85 4.14
CA GLU A 15 0.32 5.90 3.46
C GLU A 15 -1.17 5.53 3.38
N ALA A 16 -1.79 5.33 4.54
CA ALA A 16 -3.20 5.03 4.72
C ALA A 16 -3.71 5.66 6.02
N ALA A 17 -5.02 5.95 6.07
CA ALA A 17 -5.65 6.49 7.25
C ALA A 17 -5.58 5.49 8.43
N ARG A 18 -5.33 5.99 9.64
CA ARG A 18 -5.16 5.19 10.86
C ARG A 18 -6.29 4.16 11.10
N PRO A 19 -7.58 4.48 10.92
CA PRO A 19 -8.64 3.48 11.07
C PRO A 19 -8.54 2.34 10.06
N THR A 20 -8.08 2.60 8.83
CA THR A 20 -7.85 1.57 7.82
C THR A 20 -6.73 0.63 8.25
N VAL A 21 -5.59 1.18 8.69
CA VAL A 21 -4.46 0.38 9.20
C VAL A 21 -4.88 -0.46 10.41
N PHE A 22 -5.66 0.12 11.33
CA PHE A 22 -6.09 -0.56 12.56
C PHE A 22 -6.97 -1.79 12.28
N ARG A 23 -7.81 -1.76 11.25
CA ARG A 23 -8.64 -2.92 10.86
C ARG A 23 -7.83 -4.17 10.52
N PHE A 24 -6.58 -4.03 10.07
CA PHE A 24 -5.71 -5.18 9.83
C PHE A 24 -5.28 -5.92 11.10
N PHE A 25 -5.46 -5.30 12.27
CA PHE A 25 -5.21 -5.92 13.57
C PHE A 25 -6.48 -6.41 14.26
N THR A 26 -7.68 -6.10 13.75
CA THR A 26 -8.95 -6.41 14.42
C THR A 26 -9.91 -7.23 13.57
N ASP A 27 -9.79 -7.21 12.26
CA ASP A 27 -10.56 -8.03 11.33
C ASP A 27 -9.83 -9.34 11.03
N THR A 28 -10.49 -10.47 11.26
CA THR A 28 -9.88 -11.80 11.09
C THR A 28 -9.44 -12.08 9.65
N ALA A 29 -10.16 -11.61 8.63
CA ALA A 29 -9.76 -11.84 7.24
C ALA A 29 -8.51 -11.04 6.88
N ARG A 30 -8.43 -9.78 7.31
CA ARG A 30 -7.25 -8.93 7.15
C ARG A 30 -6.06 -9.45 7.97
N TRP A 31 -6.31 -9.92 9.19
CA TRP A 31 -5.30 -10.57 10.03
C TRP A 31 -4.69 -11.79 9.32
N ALA A 32 -5.53 -12.67 8.77
CA ALA A 32 -5.08 -13.85 8.04
C ALA A 32 -4.31 -13.51 6.76
N ALA A 33 -4.60 -12.39 6.13
CA ALA A 33 -3.96 -11.99 4.87
C ALA A 33 -2.44 -11.76 5.02
N TRP A 34 -1.98 -11.22 6.17
CA TRP A 34 -0.56 -10.95 6.38
C TRP A 34 0.16 -11.95 7.30
N TRP A 35 -0.58 -12.78 8.05
CA TRP A 35 0.03 -13.85 8.85
C TRP A 35 0.02 -15.21 8.15
N GLY A 36 -1.05 -15.53 7.43
CA GLY A 36 -1.25 -16.80 6.74
C GLY A 36 -2.65 -17.36 6.93
N ALA A 37 -3.07 -18.16 5.96
CA ALA A 37 -4.41 -18.74 5.92
C ALA A 37 -4.75 -19.53 7.19
N GLY A 38 -5.91 -19.23 7.79
CA GLY A 38 -6.36 -19.81 9.03
C GLY A 38 -5.84 -19.14 10.30
N SER A 39 -5.07 -18.05 10.19
CA SER A 39 -4.82 -17.15 11.31
C SER A 39 -6.11 -16.44 11.72
N ALA A 40 -6.28 -16.16 13.01
CA ALA A 40 -7.49 -15.53 13.53
C ALA A 40 -7.17 -14.67 14.76
N ILE A 41 -7.97 -13.65 14.98
CA ILE A 41 -7.92 -12.81 16.16
C ILE A 41 -9.33 -12.53 16.67
N ASP A 42 -9.55 -12.71 17.98
CA ASP A 42 -10.72 -12.21 18.69
C ASP A 42 -10.33 -10.86 19.31
N ALA A 43 -10.67 -9.77 18.61
CA ALA A 43 -10.16 -8.43 18.89
C ALA A 43 -10.86 -7.78 20.09
N ARG A 44 -10.73 -8.39 21.27
CA ARG A 44 -11.19 -7.85 22.57
C ARG A 44 -10.23 -8.30 23.67
N PRO A 45 -10.12 -7.57 24.78
CA PRO A 45 -9.33 -8.02 25.93
C PRO A 45 -9.74 -9.44 26.37
N GLY A 46 -8.75 -10.33 26.56
CA GLY A 46 -8.94 -11.76 26.81
C GLY A 46 -9.21 -12.59 25.55
N GLY A 47 -9.35 -11.98 24.37
CA GLY A 47 -9.60 -12.67 23.12
C GLY A 47 -8.36 -13.43 22.61
N ARG A 48 -8.59 -14.55 21.93
CA ARG A 48 -7.53 -15.41 21.42
C ARG A 48 -6.83 -14.80 20.21
N VAL A 49 -5.51 -14.90 20.17
CA VAL A 49 -4.67 -14.65 19.00
C VAL A 49 -4.13 -15.98 18.47
N LEU A 50 -4.38 -16.27 17.20
CA LEU A 50 -3.84 -17.42 16.48
C LEU A 50 -3.12 -16.93 15.23
N ILE A 51 -1.86 -17.31 15.08
CA ILE A 51 -1.06 -17.07 13.88
C ILE A 51 -0.66 -18.42 13.30
N ARG A 52 -0.96 -18.62 12.02
CA ARG A 52 -0.54 -19.80 11.25
C ARG A 52 0.39 -19.37 10.14
N TYR A 53 1.65 -19.74 10.29
CA TYR A 53 2.64 -19.46 9.26
C TYR A 53 2.50 -20.41 8.05
N PRO A 54 2.86 -19.99 6.83
CA PRO A 54 2.76 -20.85 5.63
C PRO A 54 3.54 -22.17 5.71
N ASN A 55 4.57 -22.23 6.56
CA ASN A 55 5.35 -23.46 6.81
C ASN A 55 4.72 -24.41 7.84
N GLY A 56 3.51 -24.14 8.30
CA GLY A 56 2.77 -24.96 9.27
C GLY A 56 3.05 -24.65 10.75
N VAL A 57 4.02 -23.77 11.04
CA VAL A 57 4.27 -23.32 12.42
C VAL A 57 3.09 -22.50 12.92
N GLN A 58 2.74 -22.65 14.19
CA GLN A 58 1.69 -21.86 14.83
C GLN A 58 2.22 -21.07 16.02
N ALA A 59 1.73 -19.84 16.16
CA ALA A 59 1.91 -19.04 17.36
C ALA A 59 0.55 -18.69 17.97
N LEU A 60 0.53 -18.65 19.30
CA LEU A 60 -0.64 -18.46 20.13
C LEU A 60 -0.43 -17.27 21.07
N GLY A 61 -1.51 -16.57 21.36
CA GLY A 61 -1.51 -15.47 22.30
C GLY A 61 -2.92 -15.07 22.73
N GLU A 62 -2.97 -13.99 23.47
CA GLU A 62 -4.18 -13.37 23.98
C GLU A 62 -4.08 -11.85 23.82
N VAL A 63 -5.15 -11.22 23.42
CA VAL A 63 -5.26 -9.76 23.39
C VAL A 63 -5.32 -9.24 24.81
N LEU A 64 -4.38 -8.38 25.18
CA LEU A 64 -4.31 -7.76 26.52
C LEU A 64 -5.04 -6.43 26.54
N GLU A 65 -4.92 -5.63 25.47
CA GLU A 65 -5.47 -4.28 25.39
C GLU A 65 -5.84 -3.93 23.96
N ILE A 66 -6.94 -3.21 23.80
CA ILE A 66 -7.35 -2.55 22.56
C ILE A 66 -7.81 -1.13 22.87
N VAL A 67 -7.25 -0.16 22.14
CA VAL A 67 -7.69 1.24 22.11
C VAL A 67 -7.84 1.63 20.64
N GLU A 68 -9.07 1.56 20.14
CA GLU A 68 -9.38 1.85 18.73
C GLU A 68 -9.33 3.36 18.43
N PRO A 69 -8.73 3.80 17.33
CA PRO A 69 -7.89 3.08 16.36
C PRO A 69 -6.38 3.23 16.63
N GLU A 70 -5.95 3.29 17.89
CA GLU A 70 -4.63 3.77 18.30
C GLU A 70 -3.67 2.65 18.69
N ARG A 71 -4.18 1.62 19.40
CA ARG A 71 -3.29 0.68 20.07
C ARG A 71 -3.90 -0.71 20.19
N ILE A 72 -3.05 -1.71 19.97
CA ILE A 72 -3.33 -3.10 20.35
C ILE A 72 -2.11 -3.71 21.04
N VAL A 73 -2.36 -4.46 22.10
CA VAL A 73 -1.34 -5.22 22.83
C VAL A 73 -1.80 -6.67 22.91
N PHE A 74 -0.93 -7.60 22.58
CA PHE A 74 -1.22 -9.03 22.69
C PHE A 74 0.03 -9.82 23.09
N THR A 75 -0.18 -10.95 23.74
CA THR A 75 0.89 -11.91 24.02
C THR A 75 1.19 -12.76 22.78
N TYR A 76 2.41 -13.27 22.72
CA TYR A 76 2.86 -14.10 21.61
C TYR A 76 3.77 -15.23 22.11
N GLY A 77 3.69 -16.37 21.46
CA GLY A 77 4.60 -17.50 21.66
C GLY A 77 4.21 -18.66 20.75
N TYR A 78 5.12 -19.60 20.54
CA TYR A 78 4.91 -20.73 19.65
C TYR A 78 4.12 -21.84 20.35
N GLU A 79 3.22 -22.51 19.62
CA GLU A 79 2.45 -23.66 20.11
C GLU A 79 3.38 -24.77 20.61
N SER A 80 4.53 -24.98 19.95
CA SER A 80 5.56 -25.94 20.36
C SER A 80 6.25 -25.60 21.69
N GLY A 81 6.06 -24.40 22.21
CA GLY A 81 6.74 -23.89 23.41
C GLY A 81 8.16 -23.34 23.16
N LYS A 82 8.70 -23.48 21.96
CA LYS A 82 10.08 -23.04 21.64
C LYS A 82 10.13 -22.20 20.37
N PRO A 83 10.99 -21.17 20.32
CA PRO A 83 11.87 -20.63 21.38
C PRO A 83 11.11 -19.85 22.48
N ILE A 84 9.83 -19.56 22.31
CA ILE A 84 8.97 -18.82 23.24
C ILE A 84 7.73 -19.66 23.52
N PRO A 85 7.39 -19.96 24.78
CA PRO A 85 6.13 -20.64 25.10
C PRO A 85 4.93 -19.72 24.79
N PRO A 86 3.72 -20.28 24.56
CA PRO A 86 2.51 -19.48 24.40
C PRO A 86 2.36 -18.44 25.51
N GLY A 87 2.16 -17.18 25.13
CA GLY A 87 2.07 -16.07 26.09
C GLY A 87 3.41 -15.58 26.66
N GLY A 88 4.55 -16.14 26.23
CA GLY A 88 5.88 -15.86 26.81
C GLY A 88 6.52 -14.55 26.34
N SER A 89 5.94 -13.85 25.38
CA SER A 89 6.38 -12.53 24.95
C SER A 89 5.18 -11.61 24.71
N ARG A 90 5.43 -10.32 24.48
CA ARG A 90 4.38 -9.31 24.32
C ARG A 90 4.66 -8.40 23.14
N VAL A 91 3.67 -8.29 22.24
CA VAL A 91 3.67 -7.38 21.11
C VAL A 91 2.78 -6.18 21.43
N THR A 92 3.30 -4.98 21.20
CA THR A 92 2.57 -3.73 21.27
C THR A 92 2.64 -3.05 19.91
N ILE A 93 1.48 -2.70 19.35
CA ILE A 93 1.36 -1.86 18.15
C ILE A 93 0.73 -0.54 18.57
N LEU A 94 1.40 0.55 18.26
CA LEU A 94 0.90 1.92 18.40
C LEU A 94 0.78 2.54 17.01
N LEU A 95 -0.35 3.17 16.72
CA LEU A 95 -0.63 3.86 15.48
C LEU A 95 -0.84 5.35 15.75
N GLU A 96 -0.02 6.18 15.11
CA GLU A 96 -0.13 7.64 15.17
C GLU A 96 -0.62 8.15 13.81
N ALA A 97 -1.66 8.98 13.80
CA ALA A 97 -2.07 9.70 12.61
C ALA A 97 -1.05 10.81 12.31
N VAL A 98 -0.56 10.84 11.07
CA VAL A 98 0.34 11.87 10.56
C VAL A 98 -0.21 12.43 9.25
N GLU A 99 0.31 13.55 8.77
CA GLU A 99 -0.18 14.23 7.56
C GLU A 99 -0.22 13.31 6.33
N THR A 100 0.80 12.45 6.18
CA THR A 100 0.94 11.54 5.02
C THR A 100 0.40 10.14 5.27
N GLY A 101 -0.36 9.91 6.35
CA GLY A 101 -0.94 8.60 6.65
C GLY A 101 -0.85 8.19 8.12
N THR A 102 -0.23 7.05 8.39
CA THR A 102 -0.10 6.47 9.73
C THR A 102 1.35 6.07 10.00
N ARG A 103 1.87 6.51 11.14
CA ARG A 103 3.12 5.98 11.69
C ARG A 103 2.77 4.80 12.59
N LEU A 104 3.27 3.62 12.25
CA LEU A 104 3.17 2.41 13.06
C LEU A 104 4.45 2.25 13.86
N HIS A 105 4.31 2.11 15.19
CA HIS A 105 5.37 1.68 16.09
C HIS A 105 5.05 0.29 16.60
N LEU A 106 5.96 -0.64 16.37
CA LEU A 106 5.92 -1.98 16.90
C LEU A 106 6.99 -2.12 17.97
N THR A 107 6.60 -2.64 19.14
CA THR A 107 7.50 -3.13 20.17
C THR A 107 7.20 -4.59 20.45
N HIS A 108 8.19 -5.47 20.34
CA HIS A 108 8.07 -6.86 20.77
C HIS A 108 9.06 -7.10 21.92
N ALA A 109 8.54 -7.42 23.09
CA ALA A 109 9.29 -7.60 24.32
C ALA A 109 9.51 -9.08 24.64
N PHE A 110 10.75 -9.45 24.96
CA PHE A 110 11.22 -10.83 25.18
C PHE A 110 11.95 -10.94 26.52
N THR A 111 12.09 -12.19 26.99
CA THR A 111 12.88 -12.53 28.19
C THR A 111 14.38 -12.65 27.88
N GLU A 112 14.76 -12.96 26.62
CA GLU A 112 16.13 -13.28 26.22
C GLU A 112 16.54 -12.50 24.96
N ALA A 113 17.80 -12.06 24.91
CA ALA A 113 18.33 -11.24 23.83
C ALA A 113 18.50 -12.01 22.51
N ASP A 114 18.96 -13.23 22.56
CA ASP A 114 19.16 -14.10 21.39
C ASP A 114 17.81 -14.48 20.74
N VAL A 115 16.77 -14.70 21.53
CA VAL A 115 15.41 -14.93 21.03
C VAL A 115 14.87 -13.67 20.35
N ARG A 116 15.06 -12.47 20.94
CA ARG A 116 14.76 -11.19 20.29
C ARG A 116 15.44 -11.08 18.93
N ASP A 117 16.75 -11.39 18.86
CA ASP A 117 17.55 -11.24 17.64
C ASP A 117 17.09 -12.17 16.51
N GLN A 118 16.61 -13.38 16.82
CA GLN A 118 16.01 -14.30 15.88
C GLN A 118 14.74 -13.75 15.23
N HIS A 119 14.01 -12.83 15.88
CA HIS A 119 12.76 -12.25 15.38
C HIS A 119 12.95 -11.01 14.50
N ILE A 120 14.18 -10.46 14.41
CA ILE A 120 14.45 -9.22 13.67
C ILE A 120 14.05 -9.33 12.20
N GLN A 121 14.50 -10.38 11.51
CA GLN A 121 14.21 -10.55 10.08
C GLN A 121 12.76 -10.94 9.84
N GLY A 122 12.15 -11.72 10.73
CA GLY A 122 10.73 -12.06 10.68
C GLY A 122 9.85 -10.80 10.69
N TRP A 123 10.11 -9.88 11.60
CA TRP A 123 9.35 -8.61 11.65
C TRP A 123 9.61 -7.70 10.46
N ARG A 124 10.82 -7.65 9.90
CA ARG A 124 11.08 -6.90 8.66
C ARG A 124 10.21 -7.41 7.52
N PHE A 125 10.18 -8.72 7.33
CA PHE A 125 9.36 -9.36 6.30
C PHE A 125 7.87 -9.11 6.54
N GLN A 126 7.39 -9.38 7.76
CA GLN A 126 5.97 -9.28 8.11
C GLN A 126 5.43 -7.85 7.97
N LEU A 127 6.18 -6.85 8.40
CA LEU A 127 5.76 -5.45 8.28
C LEU A 127 5.79 -4.95 6.83
N SER A 128 6.70 -5.44 6.00
CA SER A 128 6.72 -5.13 4.56
C SER A 128 5.50 -5.73 3.86
N LEU A 129 5.17 -6.99 4.16
CA LEU A 129 3.96 -7.64 3.64
C LEU A 129 2.69 -6.92 4.12
N PHE A 130 2.63 -6.57 5.41
CA PHE A 130 1.55 -5.81 6.00
C PHE A 130 1.31 -4.48 5.25
N ALA A 131 2.36 -3.68 5.05
CA ALA A 131 2.27 -2.41 4.35
C ALA A 131 1.77 -2.58 2.91
N ASN A 132 2.25 -3.62 2.21
CA ASN A 132 1.79 -3.90 0.85
C ASN A 132 0.30 -4.26 0.82
N LEU A 133 -0.18 -5.10 1.74
CA LEU A 133 -1.59 -5.49 1.79
C LEU A 133 -2.53 -4.33 2.16
N VAL A 134 -2.09 -3.43 3.05
CA VAL A 134 -2.82 -2.19 3.31
C VAL A 134 -2.92 -1.35 2.04
N ALA A 135 -1.80 -1.20 1.31
CA ALA A 135 -1.77 -0.46 0.05
C ALA A 135 -2.64 -1.12 -1.04
N ASP A 136 -2.62 -2.45 -1.16
CA ASP A 136 -3.49 -3.19 -2.09
C ASP A 136 -4.97 -2.93 -1.82
N GLU A 137 -5.38 -2.89 -0.55
CA GLU A 137 -6.78 -2.61 -0.18
C GLU A 137 -7.20 -1.18 -0.56
N ILE A 138 -6.39 -0.18 -0.22
CA ILE A 138 -6.75 1.22 -0.51
C ILE A 138 -6.63 1.57 -2.00
N ASN A 139 -5.79 0.86 -2.74
CA ASN A 139 -5.54 1.08 -4.16
C ASN A 139 -6.25 0.03 -5.06
N ALA A 140 -7.27 -0.66 -4.55
CA ALA A 140 -8.05 -1.63 -5.34
C ALA A 140 -8.66 -1.02 -6.63
N GLY A 141 -8.89 0.29 -6.66
CA GLY A 141 -9.33 1.06 -7.83
C GLY A 141 -8.24 1.44 -8.84
N ALA A 142 -6.99 1.06 -8.62
CA ALA A 142 -5.84 1.47 -9.44
C ALA A 142 -5.99 1.22 -10.96
N PRO A 143 -6.58 0.10 -11.45
CA PRO A 143 -6.85 -0.06 -12.87
C PRO A 143 -7.74 1.06 -13.44
N GLY A 144 -8.79 1.45 -12.71
CA GLY A 144 -9.67 2.56 -13.11
C GLY A 144 -8.96 3.92 -13.14
N LEU A 145 -8.03 4.17 -12.21
CA LEU A 145 -7.18 5.38 -12.22
C LEU A 145 -6.32 5.44 -13.48
N ALA A 146 -5.66 4.33 -13.84
CA ALA A 146 -4.84 4.28 -15.05
C ALA A 146 -5.68 4.46 -16.32
N ASP A 147 -6.86 3.83 -16.39
CA ASP A 147 -7.77 3.99 -17.52
C ASP A 147 -8.27 5.44 -17.66
N ALA A 148 -8.64 6.08 -16.55
CA ALA A 148 -9.06 7.48 -16.54
C ALA A 148 -7.91 8.43 -16.92
N TRP A 149 -6.68 8.15 -16.49
CA TRP A 149 -5.49 8.89 -16.92
C TRP A 149 -5.31 8.83 -18.44
N PHE A 150 -5.32 7.65 -19.05
CA PHE A 150 -5.16 7.52 -20.49
C PHE A 150 -6.33 8.10 -21.28
N ALA A 151 -7.57 8.00 -20.75
CA ALA A 151 -8.73 8.66 -21.34
C ALA A 151 -8.59 10.18 -21.37
N ALA A 152 -8.05 10.81 -20.32
CA ALA A 152 -7.81 12.26 -20.27
C ALA A 152 -6.87 12.71 -21.40
N TRP A 153 -5.86 11.91 -21.77
CA TRP A 153 -4.96 12.17 -22.90
C TRP A 153 -5.63 12.06 -24.28
N SER A 154 -6.85 11.53 -24.34
CA SER A 154 -7.65 11.41 -25.57
C SER A 154 -8.86 12.35 -25.57
N THR A 155 -9.11 13.11 -24.49
CA THR A 155 -10.26 14.00 -24.32
C THR A 155 -9.97 15.37 -24.98
N GLY A 156 -10.70 15.73 -26.03
CA GLY A 156 -10.51 16.99 -26.77
C GLY A 156 -11.04 18.21 -26.03
N ASP A 157 -12.15 18.08 -25.30
CA ASP A 157 -12.71 19.17 -24.50
C ASP A 157 -11.85 19.47 -23.27
N GLY A 158 -11.32 20.70 -23.18
CA GLY A 158 -10.41 21.10 -22.10
C GLY A 158 -11.07 21.13 -20.72
N ALA A 159 -12.35 21.54 -20.64
CA ALA A 159 -13.05 21.62 -19.36
C ALA A 159 -13.42 20.21 -18.83
N GLU A 160 -13.82 19.30 -19.71
CA GLU A 160 -14.06 17.90 -19.37
C GLU A 160 -12.77 17.23 -18.91
N ARG A 161 -11.67 17.45 -19.62
CA ARG A 161 -10.36 16.90 -19.28
C ARG A 161 -9.88 17.37 -17.91
N VAL A 162 -10.04 18.68 -17.58
CA VAL A 162 -9.69 19.21 -16.25
C VAL A 162 -10.47 18.50 -15.16
N ARG A 163 -11.79 18.40 -15.30
CA ARG A 163 -12.65 17.68 -14.32
C ARG A 163 -12.21 16.23 -14.14
N SER A 164 -11.88 15.55 -15.23
CA SER A 164 -11.42 14.15 -15.20
C SER A 164 -10.08 14.03 -14.47
N LEU A 165 -9.14 14.93 -14.70
CA LEU A 165 -7.84 14.94 -14.03
C LEU A 165 -7.96 15.31 -12.55
N GLU A 166 -8.80 16.28 -12.17
CA GLU A 166 -9.06 16.66 -10.78
C GLU A 166 -9.65 15.52 -9.95
N ALA A 167 -10.41 14.63 -10.60
CA ALA A 167 -11.01 13.47 -9.93
C ALA A 167 -9.98 12.39 -9.56
N ILE A 168 -8.84 12.32 -10.26
CA ILE A 168 -7.88 11.21 -10.13
C ILE A 168 -6.48 11.63 -9.68
N ALA A 169 -6.13 12.91 -9.79
CA ALA A 169 -4.78 13.38 -9.50
C ALA A 169 -4.75 14.48 -8.43
N ALA A 170 -3.63 14.58 -7.73
CA ALA A 170 -3.36 15.66 -6.81
C ALA A 170 -3.21 16.99 -7.57
N PRO A 171 -3.60 18.15 -7.00
CA PRO A 171 -3.44 19.44 -7.65
C PRO A 171 -2.00 19.74 -8.08
N GLU A 172 -1.03 19.30 -7.29
CA GLU A 172 0.42 19.42 -7.47
C GLU A 172 1.04 18.21 -8.21
N VAL A 173 0.24 17.46 -8.98
CA VAL A 173 0.71 16.29 -9.73
C VAL A 173 1.92 16.61 -10.60
N ARG A 174 2.90 15.72 -10.63
CA ARG A 174 4.10 15.85 -11.45
C ARG A 174 4.08 14.84 -12.59
N PHE A 175 4.25 15.30 -13.81
CA PHE A 175 4.41 14.45 -14.98
C PHE A 175 5.80 14.62 -15.59
N ARG A 176 6.42 13.50 -15.94
CA ARG A 176 7.74 13.44 -16.57
C ARG A 176 7.74 12.39 -17.66
N ASP A 177 8.23 12.76 -18.82
CA ASP A 177 8.59 11.83 -19.88
C ASP A 177 9.80 12.35 -20.68
N ARG A 178 10.09 11.73 -21.81
CA ARG A 178 11.18 12.16 -22.71
C ARG A 178 11.00 13.60 -23.23
N TYR A 179 9.76 14.08 -23.35
CA TYR A 179 9.43 15.33 -24.02
C TYR A 179 8.94 16.42 -23.06
N ALA A 180 8.60 16.05 -21.83
CA ALA A 180 7.95 16.96 -20.91
C ALA A 180 8.43 16.83 -19.47
N ARG A 181 8.41 17.94 -18.77
CA ARG A 181 8.53 18.06 -17.33
C ARG A 181 7.49 19.07 -16.85
N ILE A 182 6.46 18.57 -16.20
CA ILE A 182 5.22 19.27 -15.89
C ILE A 182 5.00 19.24 -14.36
N ASP A 183 4.58 20.37 -13.81
CA ASP A 183 4.24 20.50 -12.40
C ASP A 183 2.83 21.14 -12.26
N GLY A 184 1.88 20.38 -11.73
CA GLY A 184 0.50 20.79 -11.49
C GLY A 184 -0.47 20.52 -12.63
N LEU A 185 -1.77 20.49 -12.27
CA LEU A 185 -2.87 20.13 -13.19
C LEU A 185 -3.05 21.10 -14.34
N VAL A 186 -2.82 22.40 -14.12
CA VAL A 186 -3.00 23.43 -15.17
C VAL A 186 -2.01 23.21 -16.30
N GLU A 187 -0.73 23.09 -15.96
CA GLU A 187 0.33 22.86 -16.94
C GLU A 187 0.16 21.50 -17.64
N LEU A 188 -0.29 20.46 -16.89
CA LEU A 188 -0.59 19.16 -17.46
C LEU A 188 -1.73 19.23 -18.49
N ASN A 189 -2.82 19.94 -18.18
CA ASN A 189 -3.93 20.15 -19.10
C ASN A 189 -3.49 20.84 -20.40
N ASP A 190 -2.67 21.90 -20.29
CA ASP A 190 -2.16 22.63 -21.44
C ASP A 190 -1.21 21.78 -22.29
N HIS A 191 -0.38 20.96 -21.66
CA HIS A 191 0.49 20.02 -22.36
C HIS A 191 -0.31 18.95 -23.13
N ILE A 192 -1.35 18.37 -22.51
CA ILE A 192 -2.23 17.42 -23.19
C ILE A 192 -2.94 18.10 -24.37
N ALA A 193 -3.44 19.32 -24.20
CA ALA A 193 -4.06 20.07 -25.29
C ALA A 193 -3.09 20.31 -26.46
N ALA A 194 -1.83 20.59 -26.18
CA ALA A 194 -0.80 20.71 -27.21
C ALA A 194 -0.55 19.36 -27.90
N SER A 195 -0.40 18.29 -27.15
CA SER A 195 -0.18 16.93 -27.68
C SER A 195 -1.30 16.47 -28.63
N LEU A 196 -2.56 16.75 -28.28
CA LEU A 196 -3.72 16.43 -29.14
C LEU A 196 -3.72 17.20 -30.47
N ARG A 197 -3.15 18.43 -30.50
CA ARG A 197 -2.98 19.19 -31.76
C ARG A 197 -1.91 18.57 -32.68
N PHE A 198 -0.83 18.03 -32.08
CA PHE A 198 0.24 17.38 -32.86
C PHE A 198 -0.14 15.97 -33.31
N MET A 199 -1.02 15.28 -32.60
CA MET A 199 -1.44 13.91 -32.87
C MET A 199 -2.97 13.81 -32.94
N PRO A 200 -3.62 14.43 -33.96
CA PRO A 200 -5.07 14.47 -34.05
C PRO A 200 -5.66 13.08 -34.20
N GLY A 201 -6.68 12.76 -33.39
CA GLY A 201 -7.38 11.46 -33.41
C GLY A 201 -6.63 10.29 -32.82
N VAL A 202 -5.43 10.50 -32.25
CA VAL A 202 -4.72 9.44 -31.51
C VAL A 202 -5.40 9.23 -30.15
N ARG A 203 -5.55 7.95 -29.78
CA ARG A 203 -6.09 7.53 -28.49
C ARG A 203 -5.06 6.75 -27.71
N LEU A 204 -4.92 7.07 -26.43
CA LEU A 204 -4.11 6.28 -25.50
C LEU A 204 -5.01 5.29 -24.76
N GLU A 205 -4.58 4.04 -24.72
CA GLU A 205 -5.30 2.95 -24.08
C GLU A 205 -4.33 2.14 -23.24
N ARG A 206 -4.80 1.64 -22.09
CA ARG A 206 -4.03 0.71 -21.29
C ARG A 206 -3.88 -0.63 -22.01
N LYS A 207 -2.70 -1.23 -21.90
CA LYS A 207 -2.39 -2.55 -22.43
C LYS A 207 -2.13 -3.52 -21.28
N GLY A 208 -2.99 -4.53 -21.13
CA GLY A 208 -2.82 -5.55 -20.09
C GLY A 208 -3.21 -5.09 -18.67
N ALA A 209 -2.73 -5.82 -17.68
CA ALA A 209 -3.04 -5.58 -16.26
C ALA A 209 -2.16 -4.47 -15.66
N VAL A 210 -2.73 -3.70 -14.73
CA VAL A 210 -1.95 -2.81 -13.87
C VAL A 210 -1.20 -3.65 -12.85
N ARG A 211 0.11 -3.45 -12.73
CA ARG A 211 0.94 -4.04 -11.68
C ARG A 211 1.06 -3.05 -10.54
N HIS A 212 1.03 -3.55 -9.33
CA HIS A 212 1.02 -2.71 -8.13
C HIS A 212 2.03 -3.22 -7.10
N CYS A 213 2.73 -2.31 -6.47
CA CYS A 213 3.56 -2.57 -5.29
C CYS A 213 3.51 -1.34 -4.37
N GLN A 214 2.90 -1.50 -3.21
CA GLN A 214 2.61 -0.39 -2.30
C GLN A 214 1.88 0.75 -3.03
N HIS A 215 2.37 1.99 -3.00
CA HIS A 215 1.73 3.13 -3.67
C HIS A 215 2.26 3.38 -5.10
N THR A 216 2.99 2.43 -5.68
CA THR A 216 3.53 2.52 -7.04
C THR A 216 2.79 1.57 -7.97
N LEU A 217 2.27 2.12 -9.08
CA LEU A 217 1.61 1.36 -10.13
C LEU A 217 2.44 1.37 -11.41
N LEU A 218 2.41 0.28 -12.14
CA LEU A 218 2.90 0.21 -13.50
C LEU A 218 1.74 -0.13 -14.44
N ALA A 219 1.56 0.68 -15.48
CA ALA A 219 0.59 0.41 -16.54
C ALA A 219 1.25 0.56 -17.91
N ASP A 220 1.24 -0.50 -18.67
CA ASP A 220 1.62 -0.49 -20.08
C ASP A 220 0.50 0.19 -20.89
N TRP A 221 0.86 0.92 -21.94
CA TRP A 221 -0.09 1.64 -22.78
C TRP A 221 0.27 1.56 -24.26
N VAL A 222 -0.72 1.79 -25.08
CA VAL A 222 -0.60 1.90 -26.54
C VAL A 222 -1.32 3.15 -27.01
N ALA A 223 -0.70 3.88 -27.94
CA ALA A 223 -1.33 4.98 -28.66
C ALA A 223 -1.75 4.46 -30.05
N ARG A 224 -3.06 4.55 -30.35
CA ARG A 224 -3.63 4.14 -31.63
C ARG A 224 -4.07 5.34 -32.45
N GLY A 225 -3.75 5.29 -33.74
CA GLY A 225 -4.25 6.25 -34.72
C GLY A 225 -5.75 6.09 -34.99
N PRO A 226 -6.36 7.05 -35.74
CA PRO A 226 -7.76 6.96 -36.15
C PRO A 226 -8.09 5.70 -36.97
N ASP A 227 -7.09 5.13 -37.62
CA ASP A 227 -7.16 3.88 -38.40
C ASP A 227 -7.01 2.61 -37.54
N GLY A 228 -6.89 2.74 -36.21
CA GLY A 228 -6.69 1.66 -35.26
C GLY A 228 -5.27 1.12 -35.19
N THR A 229 -4.34 1.63 -36.03
CA THR A 229 -2.94 1.16 -36.00
C THR A 229 -2.20 1.66 -34.77
N GLU A 230 -1.34 0.84 -34.21
CA GLU A 230 -0.44 1.22 -33.12
C GLU A 230 0.62 2.18 -33.65
N ARG A 231 0.71 3.37 -33.05
CA ARG A 231 1.66 4.42 -33.39
C ARG A 231 2.83 4.47 -32.45
N MET A 232 2.55 4.26 -31.17
CA MET A 232 3.53 4.28 -30.08
C MET A 232 3.05 3.36 -28.98
N SER A 233 3.97 2.90 -28.15
CA SER A 233 3.66 2.23 -26.89
C SER A 233 4.67 2.60 -25.81
N GLY A 234 4.33 2.33 -24.56
CA GLY A 234 5.19 2.63 -23.46
C GLY A 234 4.68 2.07 -22.15
N VAL A 235 5.31 2.50 -21.08
CA VAL A 235 4.90 2.21 -19.71
C VAL A 235 4.88 3.48 -18.89
N ASN A 236 3.83 3.65 -18.09
CA ASN A 236 3.77 4.70 -17.08
C ASN A 236 3.95 4.09 -15.68
N VAL A 237 4.82 4.74 -14.91
CA VAL A 237 4.98 4.51 -13.47
C VAL A 237 4.21 5.61 -12.76
N PHE A 238 3.17 5.24 -12.03
CA PHE A 238 2.38 6.15 -11.21
C PHE A 238 2.78 6.00 -9.75
N VAL A 239 2.87 7.12 -9.04
CA VAL A 239 2.98 7.14 -7.57
C VAL A 239 1.71 7.79 -7.04
N LEU A 240 1.04 7.11 -6.12
CA LEU A 240 -0.17 7.58 -5.48
C LEU A 240 0.14 8.27 -4.14
N ASP A 241 -0.68 9.23 -3.76
CA ASP A 241 -0.67 9.83 -2.42
C ASP A 241 -1.47 8.97 -1.42
N ALA A 242 -1.40 9.31 -0.13
CA ALA A 242 -2.13 8.61 0.94
C ALA A 242 -3.68 8.66 0.80
N ARG A 243 -4.20 9.45 -0.14
CA ARG A 243 -5.62 9.53 -0.49
C ARG A 243 -5.96 8.69 -1.72
N GLY A 244 -4.97 7.99 -2.29
CA GLY A 244 -5.13 7.18 -3.49
C GLY A 244 -5.18 7.99 -4.80
N ARG A 245 -4.78 9.27 -4.80
CA ARG A 245 -4.72 10.12 -6.00
C ARG A 245 -3.33 10.04 -6.62
N ILE A 246 -3.25 10.25 -7.93
CA ILE A 246 -1.98 10.30 -8.67
C ILE A 246 -1.18 11.53 -8.22
N ALA A 247 -0.06 11.32 -7.54
CA ALA A 247 0.88 12.37 -7.13
C ALA A 247 1.98 12.61 -8.16
N SER A 248 2.40 11.55 -8.85
CA SER A 248 3.34 11.71 -9.97
C SER A 248 3.20 10.59 -11.01
N VAL A 249 3.58 10.89 -12.24
CA VAL A 249 3.66 9.93 -13.34
C VAL A 249 4.99 10.10 -14.06
N THR A 250 5.68 8.99 -14.30
CA THR A 250 6.86 8.96 -15.18
C THR A 250 6.58 8.03 -16.35
N GLY A 251 6.60 8.59 -17.57
CA GLY A 251 6.35 7.87 -18.82
C GLY A 251 7.65 7.41 -19.48
N PHE A 252 7.67 6.17 -19.93
CA PHE A 252 8.74 5.58 -20.72
C PHE A 252 8.18 5.11 -22.05
N LEU A 253 8.83 5.50 -23.16
CA LEU A 253 8.50 5.04 -24.49
C LEU A 253 9.23 3.73 -24.80
N ASN A 254 8.53 2.78 -25.39
CA ASN A 254 9.16 1.60 -26.00
C ASN A 254 9.77 2.01 -27.34
N HIS A 255 10.95 1.52 -27.62
CA HIS A 255 11.66 1.73 -28.87
C HIS A 255 11.28 0.69 -29.91
#